data_eae0d537df7ac3eb9124bdf2958a40cf
#
_entry.id   eae0d537df7ac3eb9124bdf2958a40cf
#
_cell.length_a   1.000
_cell.length_b   1.000
_cell.length_c   1.000
_cell.angle_alpha   90.00
_cell.angle_beta   90.00
_cell.angle_gamma   90.00
#
_symmetry.space_group_name_H-M   'P 1'
#
loop_
_entity.id
_entity.type
_entity.pdbx_description
1 polymer ?
#
loop_
_entity_poly.entity_id
_entity_poly.type
_entity_poly.pdbx_seq_one_letter_code
_entity_poly.pdbx_strand_id
1 'polypeptide(L)'
;ESLEVIREAIGIVRESRPDIKIDGEFQLDSAIIPQVAERKVKWESEVAGKANVLIFPNLHAGNIGVKLIQIFGHANAYGPVLQGFAQPVCDFSRSAPVDEMLGNVAMLVLRAAAEDLA
;
A
#
# COMPACT_ATOMS: atom_id res chain seq x y z
N GLU A 1 4.67 -19.54 8.47
CA GLU A 1 5.71 -19.03 7.55
C GLU A 1 5.35 -17.63 7.05
N SER A 2 4.19 -17.40 6.42
CA SER A 2 3.82 -16.08 5.92
C SER A 2 3.60 -15.03 7.02
N LEU A 3 3.07 -15.40 8.17
CA LEU A 3 2.86 -14.49 9.30
C LEU A 3 4.16 -14.07 9.96
N GLU A 4 5.13 -14.95 10.04
CA GLU A 4 6.46 -14.67 10.59
C GLU A 4 7.18 -13.61 9.76
N VAL A 5 7.13 -13.72 8.42
CA VAL A 5 7.70 -12.73 7.51
C VAL A 5 7.07 -11.34 7.70
N ILE A 6 5.74 -11.28 7.87
CA ILE A 6 5.04 -10.01 8.10
C ILE A 6 5.49 -9.39 9.43
N ARG A 7 5.57 -10.17 10.50
CA ARG A 7 5.99 -9.70 11.82
C ARG A 7 7.44 -9.21 11.83
N GLU A 8 8.32 -9.93 11.15
CA GLU A 8 9.71 -9.54 10.97
C GLU A 8 9.82 -8.22 10.18
N ALA A 9 9.09 -8.10 9.07
CA ALA A 9 9.06 -6.87 8.28
C ALA A 9 8.56 -5.66 9.09
N ILE A 10 7.52 -5.83 9.90
CA ILE A 10 7.03 -4.77 10.81
C ILE A 10 8.11 -4.38 11.80
N GLY A 11 8.84 -5.34 12.39
CA GLY A 11 9.96 -5.08 13.29
C GLY A 11 11.04 -4.23 12.64
N ILE A 12 11.48 -4.62 11.44
CA ILE A 12 12.49 -3.90 10.66
C ILE A 12 12.07 -2.46 10.37
N VAL A 13 10.81 -2.25 9.96
CA VAL A 13 10.31 -0.90 9.69
C VAL A 13 10.23 -0.06 10.96
N ARG A 14 9.77 -0.61 12.07
CA ARG A 14 9.72 0.11 13.36
C ARG A 14 11.11 0.56 13.84
N GLU A 15 12.14 -0.22 13.59
CA GLU A 15 13.52 0.12 13.91
C GLU A 15 14.11 1.17 12.97
N SER A 16 13.93 0.99 11.66
CA SER A 16 14.55 1.84 10.65
C SER A 16 13.78 3.14 10.38
N ARG A 17 12.47 3.15 10.59
CA ARG A 17 11.56 4.27 10.33
C ARG A 17 10.54 4.43 11.46
N PRO A 18 10.98 4.85 12.66
CA PRO A 18 10.08 5.02 13.82
C PRO A 18 9.04 6.14 13.64
N ASP A 19 9.20 6.98 12.62
CA ASP A 19 8.24 8.00 12.19
C ASP A 19 7.00 7.42 11.50
N ILE A 20 7.08 6.18 10.99
CA ILE A 20 5.96 5.51 10.30
C ILE A 20 5.13 4.71 11.30
N LYS A 21 3.83 5.01 11.36
CA LYS A 21 2.88 4.18 12.10
C LYS A 21 2.57 2.93 11.29
N ILE A 22 3.11 1.80 11.73
CA ILE A 22 2.92 0.50 11.10
C ILE A 22 2.46 -0.51 12.14
N ASP A 23 1.49 -1.32 11.78
CA ASP A 23 1.01 -2.42 12.62
C ASP A 23 0.38 -3.54 11.77
N GLY A 24 0.17 -4.68 12.35
CA GLY A 24 -0.38 -5.90 11.75
C GLY A 24 0.10 -7.14 12.53
N GLU A 25 -0.28 -8.32 12.14
CA GLU A 25 -1.07 -8.62 10.94
C GLU A 25 -2.56 -8.30 11.14
N PHE A 26 -3.22 -7.80 10.13
CA PHE A 26 -4.65 -7.54 10.17
C PHE A 26 -5.38 -8.24 9.03
N GLN A 27 -6.63 -8.61 9.27
CA GLN A 27 -7.56 -8.77 8.17
C GLN A 27 -7.92 -7.40 7.61
N LEU A 28 -8.25 -7.31 6.32
CA LEU A 28 -8.53 -6.04 5.65
C LEU A 28 -9.60 -5.22 6.39
N ASP A 29 -10.68 -5.85 6.80
CA ASP A 29 -11.78 -5.20 7.50
C ASP A 29 -11.34 -4.58 8.85
N SER A 30 -10.49 -5.27 9.61
CA SER A 30 -9.95 -4.75 10.87
C SER A 30 -8.86 -3.69 10.66
N ALA A 31 -8.20 -3.65 9.51
CA ALA A 31 -7.27 -2.57 9.19
C ALA A 31 -7.98 -1.24 8.94
N ILE A 32 -9.16 -1.25 8.28
CA ILE A 32 -9.80 -0.03 7.75
C ILE A 32 -11.14 0.33 8.40
N ILE A 33 -11.81 -0.59 9.12
CA ILE A 33 -13.12 -0.35 9.71
C ILE A 33 -12.99 -0.29 11.23
N PRO A 34 -13.19 0.90 11.87
CA PRO A 34 -12.99 1.07 13.31
C PRO A 34 -13.80 0.08 14.17
N GLN A 35 -15.07 -0.11 13.88
CA GLN A 35 -15.96 -1.00 14.65
C GLN A 35 -15.53 -2.48 14.55
N VAL A 36 -14.87 -2.87 13.47
CA VAL A 36 -14.32 -4.23 13.31
C VAL A 36 -13.01 -4.34 14.07
N ALA A 37 -12.17 -3.31 13.99
CA ALA A 37 -10.93 -3.25 14.76
C ALA A 37 -11.18 -3.40 16.26
N GLU A 38 -12.11 -2.65 16.82
CA GLU A 38 -12.49 -2.73 18.24
C GLU A 38 -12.88 -4.14 18.71
N ARG A 39 -13.50 -4.92 17.81
CA ARG A 39 -13.92 -6.30 18.10
C ARG A 39 -12.81 -7.32 17.96
N LYS A 40 -11.98 -7.18 16.92
CA LYS A 40 -11.00 -8.20 16.51
C LYS A 40 -9.60 -7.96 17.08
N VAL A 41 -9.15 -6.71 17.17
CA VAL A 41 -7.81 -6.36 17.64
C VAL A 41 -7.82 -6.27 19.16
N LYS A 42 -6.98 -7.07 19.83
CA LYS A 42 -6.95 -7.18 21.29
C LYS A 42 -5.73 -6.52 21.92
N TRP A 43 -4.98 -5.78 21.14
CA TRP A 43 -3.83 -4.98 21.58
C TRP A 43 -4.04 -3.51 21.23
N GLU A 44 -3.29 -2.65 21.85
CA GLU A 44 -3.29 -1.22 21.55
C GLU A 44 -2.63 -0.98 20.18
N SER A 45 -3.33 -0.31 19.28
CA SER A 45 -2.86 -0.03 17.94
C SER A 45 -3.27 1.36 17.49
N GLU A 46 -2.31 2.12 16.98
CA GLU A 46 -2.56 3.40 16.33
C GLU A 46 -3.05 3.27 14.89
N VAL A 47 -3.00 2.07 14.30
CA VAL A 47 -3.27 1.79 12.87
C VAL A 47 -4.61 1.07 12.68
N ALA A 48 -4.97 0.16 13.57
CA ALA A 48 -6.19 -0.65 13.46
C ALA A 48 -7.44 0.21 13.26
N GLY A 49 -8.22 -0.10 12.25
CA GLY A 49 -9.43 0.63 11.87
C GLY A 49 -9.20 1.99 11.21
N LYS A 50 -7.95 2.40 10.99
CA LYS A 50 -7.58 3.73 10.47
C LYS A 50 -6.48 3.68 9.40
N ALA A 51 -6.11 2.49 8.96
CA ALA A 51 -5.07 2.31 7.96
C ALA A 51 -5.43 3.05 6.67
N ASN A 52 -4.49 3.85 6.16
CA ASN A 52 -4.59 4.56 4.88
C ASN A 52 -3.60 4.02 3.83
N VAL A 53 -2.71 3.12 4.25
CA VAL A 53 -1.83 2.34 3.38
C VAL A 53 -1.98 0.87 3.74
N LEU A 54 -2.12 0.01 2.75
CA LEU A 54 -2.28 -1.43 2.92
C LEU A 54 -1.13 -2.16 2.24
N ILE A 55 -0.36 -2.90 3.01
CA ILE A 55 0.70 -3.78 2.51
C ILE A 55 0.15 -5.20 2.39
N PHE A 56 0.10 -5.70 1.18
CA PHE A 56 -0.36 -7.05 0.91
C PHE A 56 0.76 -8.08 1.15
N PRO A 57 0.43 -9.29 1.61
CA PRO A 57 1.43 -10.30 1.98
C PRO A 57 2.22 -10.84 0.79
N ASN A 58 1.70 -10.72 -0.41
CA ASN A 58 2.35 -11.16 -1.64
C ASN A 58 1.69 -10.54 -2.89
N LEU A 59 2.34 -10.71 -4.03
CA LEU A 59 1.89 -10.20 -5.31
C LEU A 59 0.50 -10.72 -5.73
N HIS A 60 0.19 -11.98 -5.43
CA HIS A 60 -1.10 -12.56 -5.82
C HIS A 60 -2.26 -11.87 -5.11
N ALA A 61 -2.14 -11.70 -3.80
CA ALA A 61 -3.13 -10.99 -3.00
C ALA A 61 -3.29 -9.53 -3.45
N GLY A 62 -2.17 -8.83 -3.70
CA GLY A 62 -2.17 -7.46 -4.20
C GLY A 62 -2.85 -7.32 -5.55
N ASN A 63 -2.51 -8.20 -6.50
CA ASN A 63 -3.13 -8.20 -7.83
C ASN A 63 -4.64 -8.44 -7.79
N ILE A 64 -5.08 -9.43 -7.03
CA ILE A 64 -6.51 -9.71 -6.88
C ILE A 64 -7.20 -8.51 -6.21
N GLY A 65 -6.65 -7.98 -5.12
CA GLY A 65 -7.22 -6.85 -4.40
C GLY A 65 -7.40 -5.61 -5.26
N VAL A 66 -6.37 -5.20 -6.00
CA VAL A 66 -6.43 -4.06 -6.93
C VAL A 66 -7.48 -4.28 -8.01
N LYS A 67 -7.51 -5.45 -8.63
CA LYS A 67 -8.49 -5.74 -9.70
C LYS A 67 -9.94 -5.78 -9.18
N LEU A 68 -10.16 -6.30 -7.99
CA LEU A 68 -11.49 -6.26 -7.37
C LEU A 68 -11.96 -4.82 -7.12
N ILE A 69 -11.07 -3.97 -6.59
CA ILE A 69 -11.39 -2.55 -6.34
C ILE A 69 -11.64 -1.80 -7.66
N GLN A 70 -10.82 -2.02 -8.68
CA GLN A 70 -11.03 -1.41 -10.00
C GLN A 70 -12.37 -1.82 -10.61
N ILE A 71 -12.68 -3.11 -10.62
CA ILE A 71 -13.85 -3.64 -11.33
C ILE A 71 -15.15 -3.36 -10.56
N PHE A 72 -15.19 -3.70 -9.28
CA PHE A 72 -16.42 -3.61 -8.48
C PHE A 72 -16.57 -2.26 -7.75
N GLY A 73 -15.47 -1.63 -7.40
CA GLY A 73 -15.45 -0.31 -6.77
C GLY A 73 -15.41 0.84 -7.77
N HIS A 74 -15.29 0.57 -9.07
CA HIS A 74 -15.13 1.59 -10.12
C HIS A 74 -14.03 2.61 -9.80
N ALA A 75 -12.96 2.15 -9.15
CA ALA A 75 -11.86 2.99 -8.74
C ALA A 75 -10.81 3.12 -9.85
N ASN A 76 -10.24 4.31 -10.00
CA ASN A 76 -9.06 4.49 -10.82
C ASN A 76 -7.84 3.89 -10.11
N ALA A 77 -6.98 3.20 -10.85
CA ALA A 77 -5.74 2.67 -10.32
C ALA A 77 -4.55 3.37 -10.99
N TYR A 78 -3.69 3.93 -10.17
CA TYR A 78 -2.45 4.54 -10.61
C TYR A 78 -1.28 3.71 -10.07
N GLY A 79 -0.37 3.34 -10.94
CA GLY A 79 0.73 2.41 -10.65
C GLY A 79 0.81 1.26 -11.66
N PRO A 80 1.73 0.31 -11.43
CA PRO A 80 2.66 0.26 -10.29
C PRO A 80 3.77 1.32 -10.39
N VAL A 81 4.06 1.96 -9.27
CA VAL A 81 5.27 2.76 -9.10
C VAL A 81 6.32 1.86 -8.46
N LEU A 82 7.45 1.69 -9.12
CA LEU A 82 8.49 0.75 -8.71
C LEU A 82 9.43 1.39 -7.68
N GLN A 83 9.92 0.58 -6.76
CA GLN A 83 10.90 0.97 -5.76
C GLN A 83 12.28 0.39 -6.08
N GLY A 84 13.34 0.96 -5.50
CA GLY A 84 14.71 0.48 -5.65
C GLY A 84 15.44 0.96 -6.90
N PHE A 85 14.88 1.88 -7.65
CA PHE A 85 15.53 2.53 -8.78
C PHE A 85 16.10 3.90 -8.37
N ALA A 86 17.19 4.31 -9.01
CA ALA A 86 17.81 5.61 -8.79
C ALA A 86 16.95 6.80 -9.28
N GLN A 87 16.01 6.54 -10.15
CA GLN A 87 15.03 7.51 -10.63
C GLN A 87 13.62 6.90 -10.53
N PRO A 88 12.57 7.71 -10.41
CA PRO A 88 11.20 7.21 -10.38
C PRO A 88 10.85 6.43 -11.64
N VAL A 89 10.34 5.22 -11.46
CA VAL A 89 9.95 4.32 -12.55
C VAL A 89 8.53 3.81 -12.29
N CYS A 90 7.70 3.78 -13.31
CA CYS A 90 6.42 3.08 -13.29
C CYS A 90 6.29 2.13 -14.47
N ASP A 91 5.38 1.21 -14.36
CA ASP A 91 4.94 0.33 -15.44
C ASP A 91 3.44 0.59 -15.71
N PHE A 92 2.92 0.00 -16.76
CA PHE A 92 1.51 0.08 -17.11
C PHE A 92 0.95 -1.31 -17.37
N SER A 93 -0.29 -1.51 -16.97
CA SER A 93 -1.04 -2.66 -17.47
C SER A 93 -1.22 -2.53 -18.97
N ARG A 94 -1.12 -3.65 -19.70
CA ARG A 94 -1.40 -3.70 -21.15
C ARG A 94 -2.81 -3.23 -21.53
N SER A 95 -3.71 -3.18 -20.56
CA SER A 95 -5.08 -2.72 -20.71
C SER A 95 -5.36 -1.37 -20.01
N ALA A 96 -4.30 -0.65 -19.60
CA ALA A 96 -4.48 0.63 -18.92
C ALA A 96 -5.09 1.66 -19.88
N PRO A 97 -6.14 2.36 -19.46
CA PRO A 97 -6.69 3.48 -20.22
C PRO A 97 -5.73 4.69 -20.18
N VAL A 98 -5.88 5.59 -21.14
CA VAL A 98 -4.99 6.76 -21.28
C VAL A 98 -4.97 7.62 -20.03
N ASP A 99 -6.10 7.79 -19.35
CA ASP A 99 -6.19 8.60 -18.12
C ASP A 99 -5.37 8.01 -16.97
N GLU A 100 -5.33 6.68 -16.84
CA GLU A 100 -4.45 6.03 -15.86
C GLU A 100 -2.97 6.22 -16.23
N MET A 101 -2.61 6.16 -17.50
CA MET A 101 -1.24 6.41 -17.96
C MET A 101 -0.82 7.86 -17.64
N LEU A 102 -1.68 8.83 -17.92
CA LEU A 102 -1.43 10.24 -17.61
C LEU A 102 -1.27 10.47 -16.10
N GLY A 103 -2.12 9.86 -15.28
CA GLY A 103 -2.02 9.94 -13.82
C GLY A 103 -0.72 9.34 -13.29
N ASN A 104 -0.27 8.20 -13.85
CA ASN A 104 1.01 7.60 -13.50
C ASN A 104 2.19 8.51 -13.84
N VAL A 105 2.19 9.10 -15.03
CA VAL A 105 3.23 10.06 -15.43
C VAL A 105 3.24 11.27 -14.50
N ALA A 106 2.08 11.82 -14.16
CA ALA A 106 1.97 12.93 -13.22
C ALA A 106 2.56 12.59 -11.84
N MET A 107 2.25 11.39 -11.32
CA MET A 107 2.84 10.93 -10.04
C MET A 107 4.35 10.78 -10.10
N LEU A 108 4.91 10.29 -11.22
CA LEU A 108 6.36 10.19 -11.38
C LEU A 108 7.03 11.56 -11.42
N VAL A 109 6.44 12.51 -12.12
CA VAL A 109 6.96 13.90 -12.20
C VAL A 109 6.96 14.54 -10.81
N LEU A 110 5.87 14.38 -10.03
CA LEU A 110 5.79 14.89 -8.66
C LEU A 110 6.84 14.25 -7.75
N ARG A 111 7.06 12.95 -7.89
CA ARG A 111 8.07 12.23 -7.12
C ARG A 111 9.48 12.68 -7.47
N ALA A 112 9.81 12.81 -8.76
CA ALA A 112 11.10 13.32 -9.20
C ALA A 112 11.37 14.73 -8.67
N ALA A 113 10.37 15.62 -8.78
CA ALA A 113 10.50 16.98 -8.24
C ALA A 113 10.65 17.03 -6.72
N ALA A 114 10.09 16.08 -5.98
CA ALA A 114 10.27 16.00 -4.53
C ALA A 114 11.66 15.48 -4.14
N GLU A 115 12.25 14.59 -4.92
CA GLU A 115 13.62 14.10 -4.71
C GLU A 115 14.68 15.19 -5.00
N ASP A 116 14.43 16.08 -5.95
CA ASP A 116 15.30 17.22 -6.26
C ASP A 116 15.28 18.33 -5.16
N LEU A 117 14.29 18.27 -4.25
CA LEU A 117 14.12 19.24 -3.17
C LEU A 117 14.61 18.72 -1.80
N ALA A 118 15.02 17.47 -1.71
CA ALA A 118 15.45 16.80 -0.48
C ALA A 118 16.97 16.74 -0.36
#